data_b6f73a291d4c41e6610d5e679ef0749b
#
_entry.id   b6f73a291d4c41e6610d5e679ef0749b
#
_cell.length_a   1.000
_cell.length_b   1.000
_cell.length_c   1.000
_cell.angle_alpha   90.00
_cell.angle_beta   90.00
_cell.angle_gamma   90.00
#
_symmetry.space_group_name_H-M   'P 1'
#
loop_
_entity.id
_entity.type
_entity.pdbx_description
1 polymer ?
#
loop_
_entity_poly.entity_id
_entity_poly.type
_entity_poly.pdbx_seq_one_letter_code
_entity_poly.pdbx_strand_id
1 'polypeptide(L)'
;MLADLAGEIGRSATFLKIALRGAALPALLDAVSLAAMRSAAEKTRPILEQTWHGGATTFFFNGTNGRWRDVLVPEELLLYEQTASRVVPAACRRWREQGRAALTAHGVVA
;
A
#
# COMPACT_ATOMS: atom_id res chain seq x y z
N MET A 1 -0.06 -1.71 -5.89
CA MET A 1 0.45 -0.36 -5.56
C MET A 1 1.97 -0.29 -5.68
N LEU A 2 2.74 -1.08 -4.94
CA LEU A 2 4.22 -1.02 -5.02
C LEU A 2 4.80 -1.36 -6.41
N ALA A 3 4.12 -2.18 -7.20
CA ALA A 3 4.57 -2.56 -8.54
C ALA A 3 4.41 -1.45 -9.60
N ASP A 4 3.51 -0.49 -9.37
CA ASP A 4 3.23 0.64 -10.28
C ASP A 4 2.82 1.88 -9.49
N LEU A 5 3.73 2.37 -8.67
CA LEU A 5 3.45 3.53 -7.81
C LEU A 5 3.17 4.80 -8.64
N ALA A 6 3.90 4.99 -9.73
CA ALA A 6 3.71 6.15 -10.62
C ALA A 6 2.30 6.15 -11.24
N GLY A 7 1.86 5.01 -11.76
CA GLY A 7 0.51 4.87 -12.31
C GLY A 7 -0.59 5.05 -11.25
N GLU A 8 -0.39 4.54 -10.03
CA GLU A 8 -1.37 4.74 -8.95
C GLU A 8 -1.47 6.21 -8.51
N ILE A 9 -0.34 6.93 -8.46
CA ILE A 9 -0.36 8.38 -8.21
C ILE A 9 -1.10 9.12 -9.32
N GLY A 10 -0.85 8.79 -10.59
CA GLY A 10 -1.56 9.36 -11.72
C GLY A 10 -3.07 9.12 -11.67
N ARG A 11 -3.49 7.89 -11.38
CA ARG A 11 -4.92 7.53 -11.22
C ARG A 11 -5.57 8.28 -10.07
N SER A 12 -4.89 8.37 -8.94
CA SER A 12 -5.37 9.12 -7.77
C SER A 12 -5.52 10.60 -8.07
N ALA A 13 -4.55 11.20 -8.75
CA ALA A 13 -4.61 12.59 -9.18
C ALA A 13 -5.80 12.82 -10.13
N THR A 14 -6.02 11.93 -11.10
CA THR A 14 -7.16 11.99 -12.01
C THR A 14 -8.50 11.90 -11.26
N PHE A 15 -8.62 10.93 -10.35
CA PHE A 15 -9.83 10.76 -9.53
C PHE A 15 -10.12 11.99 -8.69
N LEU A 16 -9.10 12.59 -8.09
CA LEU A 16 -9.21 13.79 -7.25
C LEU A 16 -9.29 15.08 -8.08
N LYS A 17 -9.22 14.99 -9.41
CA LYS A 17 -9.17 16.15 -10.33
C LYS A 17 -8.01 17.11 -10.04
N ILE A 18 -6.89 16.58 -9.59
CA ILE A 18 -5.66 17.32 -9.34
C ILE A 18 -4.78 17.26 -10.59
N ALA A 19 -4.39 18.43 -11.11
CA ALA A 19 -3.45 18.50 -12.23
C ALA A 19 -2.05 18.06 -11.79
N LEU A 20 -1.67 16.82 -12.13
CA LEU A 20 -0.32 16.31 -11.88
C LEU A 20 0.63 16.83 -12.95
N ARG A 21 1.56 17.72 -12.57
CA ARG A 21 2.63 18.16 -13.47
C ARG A 21 3.64 17.03 -13.65
N GLY A 22 3.87 16.58 -14.89
CA GLY A 22 4.79 15.48 -15.18
C GLY A 22 6.19 15.68 -14.61
N ALA A 23 6.70 16.93 -14.62
CA ALA A 23 7.97 17.28 -14.00
C ALA A 23 8.02 17.09 -12.46
N ALA A 24 6.88 17.07 -11.78
CA ALA A 24 6.82 16.87 -10.32
C ALA A 24 6.76 15.38 -9.93
N LEU A 25 6.45 14.48 -10.85
CA LEU A 25 6.26 13.07 -10.56
C LEU A 25 7.51 12.39 -9.99
N PRO A 26 8.72 12.58 -10.51
CA PRO A 26 9.94 11.99 -9.93
C PRO A 26 10.15 12.42 -8.48
N ALA A 27 10.01 13.71 -8.18
CA ALA A 27 10.17 14.22 -6.82
C ALA A 27 9.10 13.66 -5.85
N LEU A 28 7.87 13.46 -6.33
CA LEU A 28 6.80 12.81 -5.56
C LEU A 28 7.13 11.35 -5.28
N LEU A 29 7.61 10.61 -6.26
CA LEU A 29 7.99 9.20 -6.09
C LEU A 29 9.12 9.05 -5.07
N ASP A 30 10.11 9.93 -5.13
CA ASP A 30 11.19 9.99 -4.15
C ASP A 30 10.65 10.27 -2.74
N ALA A 31 9.83 11.31 -2.61
CA ALA A 31 9.29 11.74 -1.31
C ALA A 31 8.40 10.68 -0.64
N VAL A 32 7.69 9.86 -1.41
CA VAL A 32 6.83 8.79 -0.88
C VAL A 32 7.54 7.44 -0.80
N SER A 33 8.84 7.39 -1.09
CA SER A 33 9.62 6.17 -0.87
C SER A 33 9.71 5.83 0.62
N LEU A 34 9.78 4.54 0.94
CA LEU A 34 9.90 4.10 2.33
C LEU A 34 11.14 4.69 3.02
N ALA A 35 12.26 4.79 2.30
CA ALA A 35 13.50 5.35 2.80
C ALA A 35 13.35 6.85 3.12
N ALA A 36 12.77 7.63 2.22
CA ALA A 36 12.53 9.05 2.44
C ALA A 36 11.55 9.30 3.58
N MET A 37 10.44 8.54 3.64
CA MET A 37 9.47 8.64 4.74
C MET A 37 10.08 8.30 6.10
N ARG A 38 10.91 7.25 6.16
CA ARG A 38 11.64 6.88 7.38
C ARG A 38 12.57 8.02 7.83
N SER A 39 13.42 8.52 6.93
CA SER A 39 14.34 9.61 7.24
C SER A 39 13.62 10.91 7.63
N ALA A 40 12.52 11.24 6.98
CA ALA A 40 11.71 12.39 7.35
C ALA A 40 11.08 12.21 8.72
N ALA A 41 10.57 11.02 9.04
CA ALA A 41 9.93 10.74 10.32
C ALA A 41 10.91 10.81 11.49
N GLU A 42 12.13 10.33 11.31
CA GLU A 42 13.20 10.44 12.32
C GLU A 42 13.50 11.92 12.69
N LYS A 43 13.42 12.82 11.70
CA LYS A 43 13.71 14.24 11.88
C LYS A 43 12.54 15.06 12.39
N THR A 44 11.32 14.73 11.96
CA THR A 44 10.16 15.63 12.10
C THR A 44 9.06 15.08 13.01
N ARG A 45 9.13 13.81 13.41
CA ARG A 45 8.09 13.15 14.20
C ARG A 45 8.62 12.45 15.43
N PRO A 46 9.14 13.19 16.42
CA PRO A 46 9.63 12.59 17.67
C PRO A 46 8.54 11.82 18.43
N ILE A 47 7.26 12.05 18.13
CA ILE A 47 6.16 11.28 18.69
C ILE A 47 6.22 9.78 18.34
N LEU A 48 6.84 9.40 17.24
CA LEU A 48 7.00 8.00 16.87
C LEU A 48 7.94 7.27 17.86
N GLU A 49 8.93 7.97 18.39
CA GLU A 49 9.82 7.44 19.43
C GLU A 49 9.10 7.15 20.74
N GLN A 50 8.04 7.91 21.03
CA GLN A 50 7.23 7.73 22.25
C GLN A 50 6.11 6.70 22.06
N THR A 51 5.62 6.52 20.83
CA THR A 51 4.44 5.71 20.55
C THR A 51 4.81 4.30 20.09
N TRP A 52 5.92 4.16 19.36
CA TRP A 52 6.33 2.87 18.78
C TRP A 52 7.66 2.40 19.37
N HIS A 53 7.66 1.19 19.89
CA HIS A 53 8.90 0.57 20.34
C HIS A 53 9.89 0.45 19.16
N GLY A 54 11.02 1.16 19.21
CA GLY A 54 11.97 1.27 18.10
C GLY A 54 11.65 2.39 17.10
N GLY A 55 10.73 3.30 17.44
CA GLY A 55 10.51 4.57 16.75
C GLY A 55 10.15 4.44 15.27
N ALA A 56 10.62 5.40 14.46
CA ALA A 56 10.38 5.49 13.02
C ALA A 56 10.88 4.25 12.27
N THR A 57 11.97 3.63 12.70
CA THR A 57 12.55 2.44 12.08
C THR A 57 11.60 1.25 12.17
N THR A 58 10.93 1.07 13.31
CA THR A 58 9.94 0.02 13.50
C THR A 58 8.64 0.33 12.78
N PHE A 59 8.17 1.57 12.82
CA PHE A 59 6.96 1.99 12.12
C PHE A 59 7.09 1.85 10.59
N PHE A 60 8.19 2.33 10.01
CA PHE A 60 8.50 2.18 8.57
C PHE A 60 9.38 0.95 8.33
N PHE A 61 8.91 -0.23 8.73
CA PHE A 61 9.78 -1.41 8.82
C PHE A 61 10.28 -1.91 7.47
N ASN A 62 9.48 -2.57 6.67
CA ASN A 62 10.00 -3.33 5.53
C ASN A 62 9.37 -2.99 4.16
N GLY A 63 8.21 -2.39 4.11
CA GLY A 63 7.56 -1.96 2.87
C GLY A 63 7.33 -3.06 1.81
N THR A 64 7.43 -4.34 2.17
CA THR A 64 7.22 -5.46 1.26
C THR A 64 5.84 -6.07 1.42
N ASN A 65 5.27 -6.54 0.30
CA ASN A 65 3.99 -7.26 0.29
C ASN A 65 4.19 -8.75 0.57
N GLY A 66 3.13 -9.40 1.03
CA GLY A 66 3.08 -10.87 1.16
C GLY A 66 3.68 -11.42 2.46
N ARG A 67 4.10 -10.58 3.40
CA ARG A 67 4.65 -10.99 4.71
C ARG A 67 3.70 -11.83 5.56
N TRP A 68 2.42 -11.69 5.34
CA TRP A 68 1.40 -12.49 6.02
C TRP A 68 1.57 -14.00 5.81
N ARG A 69 2.22 -14.42 4.70
CA ARG A 69 2.48 -15.84 4.40
C ARG A 69 3.40 -16.51 5.40
N ASP A 70 4.28 -15.73 6.01
CA ASP A 70 5.28 -16.23 6.96
C ASP A 70 4.82 -16.03 8.42
N VAL A 71 3.67 -15.40 8.63
CA VAL A 71 3.15 -15.01 9.95
C VAL A 71 1.84 -15.72 10.27
N LEU A 72 0.90 -15.77 9.32
CA LEU A 72 -0.43 -16.33 9.55
C LEU A 72 -0.41 -17.86 9.42
N VAL A 73 -1.04 -18.53 10.35
CA VAL A 73 -1.27 -19.97 10.30
C VAL A 73 -2.49 -20.31 9.41
N PRO A 74 -2.62 -21.57 8.93
CA PRO A 74 -3.71 -21.96 8.03
C PRO A 74 -5.12 -21.63 8.56
N GLU A 75 -5.32 -21.77 9.86
CA GLU A 75 -6.59 -21.51 10.52
C GLU A 75 -6.98 -20.02 10.45
N GLU A 76 -6.00 -19.12 10.60
CA GLU A 76 -6.20 -17.67 10.48
C GLU A 76 -6.48 -17.26 9.02
N LEU A 77 -5.83 -17.92 8.06
CA LEU A 77 -6.12 -17.73 6.64
C LEU A 77 -7.54 -18.16 6.28
N LEU A 78 -8.00 -19.30 6.82
CA LEU A 78 -9.37 -19.77 6.64
C LEU A 78 -10.38 -18.77 7.21
N LEU A 79 -10.12 -18.27 8.42
CA LEU A 79 -10.95 -17.26 9.05
C LEU A 79 -11.01 -15.96 8.23
N TYR A 80 -9.86 -15.52 7.72
CA TYR A 80 -9.80 -14.38 6.82
C TYR A 80 -10.65 -14.60 5.57
N GLU A 81 -10.52 -15.73 4.90
CA GLU A 81 -11.27 -16.06 3.69
C GLU A 81 -12.78 -16.09 3.92
N GLN A 82 -13.21 -16.74 4.98
CA GLN A 82 -14.62 -16.82 5.34
C GLN A 82 -15.19 -15.42 5.62
N THR A 83 -14.47 -14.61 6.38
CA THR A 83 -14.90 -13.26 6.74
C THR A 83 -14.89 -12.34 5.54
N ALA A 84 -13.80 -12.31 4.78
CA ALA A 84 -13.66 -11.45 3.61
C ALA A 84 -14.67 -11.79 2.51
N SER A 85 -14.95 -13.07 2.27
CA SER A 85 -15.94 -13.51 1.29
C SER A 85 -17.36 -13.05 1.62
N ARG A 86 -17.67 -12.89 2.90
CA ARG A 86 -18.99 -12.47 3.37
C ARG A 86 -19.21 -10.96 3.29
N VAL A 87 -18.14 -10.17 3.52
CA VAL A 87 -18.28 -8.71 3.68
C VAL A 87 -17.72 -7.90 2.52
N VAL A 88 -16.90 -8.51 1.65
CA VAL A 88 -16.23 -7.80 0.56
C VAL A 88 -16.58 -8.45 -0.80
N PRO A 89 -17.07 -7.67 -1.79
CA PRO A 89 -17.30 -8.19 -3.15
C PRO A 89 -16.04 -8.83 -3.73
N ALA A 90 -16.20 -9.94 -4.46
CA ALA A 90 -15.08 -10.74 -4.99
C ALA A 90 -14.07 -9.92 -5.83
N ALA A 91 -14.55 -8.96 -6.62
CA ALA A 91 -13.68 -8.08 -7.41
C ALA A 91 -12.83 -7.16 -6.52
N CYS A 92 -13.43 -6.60 -5.47
CA CYS A 92 -12.73 -5.74 -4.51
C CYS A 92 -11.69 -6.54 -3.72
N ARG A 93 -12.04 -7.77 -3.31
CA ARG A 93 -11.10 -8.68 -2.63
C ARG A 93 -9.89 -8.98 -3.52
N ARG A 94 -10.10 -9.38 -4.77
CA ARG A 94 -9.01 -9.63 -5.73
C ARG A 94 -8.10 -8.42 -5.92
N TRP A 95 -8.69 -7.24 -6.08
CA TRP A 95 -7.91 -6.00 -6.19
C TRP A 95 -7.04 -5.76 -4.96
N ARG A 96 -7.60 -5.95 -3.79
CA ARG A 96 -6.89 -5.74 -2.52
C ARG A 96 -5.76 -6.74 -2.31
N GLU A 97 -5.95 -8.00 -2.65
CA GLU A 97 -4.98 -9.09 -2.44
C GLU A 97 -3.88 -9.12 -3.50
N GLN A 98 -4.24 -8.86 -4.74
CA GLN A 98 -3.40 -9.11 -5.91
C GLN A 98 -3.09 -7.84 -6.71
N GLY A 99 -3.75 -6.74 -6.39
CA GLY A 99 -3.60 -5.47 -7.08
C GLY A 99 -4.41 -5.38 -8.37
N ARG A 100 -4.23 -4.28 -9.09
CA ARG A 100 -5.00 -3.95 -10.29
C ARG A 100 -4.82 -4.97 -11.44
N ALA A 101 -3.63 -5.51 -11.60
CA ALA A 101 -3.35 -6.48 -12.67
C ALA A 101 -4.29 -7.70 -12.63
N ALA A 102 -4.75 -8.09 -11.45
CA ALA A 102 -5.70 -9.20 -11.31
C ALA A 102 -7.12 -8.87 -11.81
N LEU A 103 -7.49 -7.59 -11.89
CA LEU A 103 -8.79 -7.17 -12.45
C LEU A 103 -8.78 -7.20 -13.97
N THR A 104 -7.68 -6.78 -14.60
CA THR A 104 -7.54 -6.77 -16.05
C THR A 104 -7.50 -8.18 -16.64
N ALA A 105 -6.84 -9.11 -15.95
CA ALA A 105 -6.77 -10.51 -16.36
C ALA A 105 -8.14 -11.23 -16.39
N HIS A 106 -9.16 -10.70 -15.72
CA HIS A 106 -10.49 -11.29 -15.60
C HIS A 106 -11.59 -10.44 -16.28
N GLY A 107 -11.25 -9.49 -17.13
CA GLY A 107 -12.21 -8.70 -17.91
C GLY A 107 -13.08 -7.74 -17.08
N VAL A 108 -12.74 -7.47 -15.84
CA VAL A 108 -13.42 -6.50 -14.99
C VAL A 108 -12.72 -5.15 -15.15
N VAL A 109 -12.89 -4.54 -16.30
CA VAL A 109 -12.48 -3.15 -16.54
C VAL A 109 -13.72 -2.35 -16.87
N ALA A 110 -14.06 -1.40 -16.06
CA ALA A 110 -14.77 -0.22 -16.46
C ALA A 110 -13.78 0.93 -16.61
#